data_b5b2a493e9d0b0fe8261651aeaaf55f3
#
_entry.id   b5b2a493e9d0b0fe8261651aeaaf55f3
#
_cell.length_a   1.000
_cell.length_b   1.000
_cell.length_c   1.000
_cell.angle_alpha   90.00
_cell.angle_beta   90.00
_cell.angle_gamma   90.00
#
_symmetry.space_group_name_H-M   'P 1'
#
loop_
_entity.id
_entity.type
_entity.pdbx_description
1 polymer ?
#
loop_
_entity_poly.entity_id
_entity_poly.type
_entity_poly.pdbx_seq_one_letter_code
_entity_poly.pdbx_strand_id
1 'polypeptide(L)'
;MARIFLTHRVRDYAEWRQGYDADAERRSGAGFSEVGHYHSSHDPNDFLIVWDTELSIEETTAMVSGMLSDPDLGRLMEEAGVLEKPEFWVA
;
A
#
# COMPACT_ATOMS: atom_id res chain seq x y z
N MET A 1 -11.51 11.23 9.28
CA MET A 1 -11.46 10.63 7.95
C MET A 1 -10.17 11.05 7.24
N ALA A 2 -9.48 10.10 6.67
CA ALA A 2 -8.22 10.36 5.99
C ALA A 2 -8.14 9.56 4.70
N ARG A 3 -7.30 10.03 3.76
CA ARG A 3 -6.99 9.35 2.52
C ARG A 3 -5.49 9.14 2.43
N ILE A 4 -5.09 7.92 2.09
CA ILE A 4 -3.69 7.53 1.99
C ILE A 4 -3.34 7.34 0.53
N PHE A 5 -2.21 7.93 0.11
CA PHE A 5 -1.63 7.76 -1.21
C PHE A 5 -0.30 7.03 -1.00
N LEU A 6 -0.16 5.85 -1.58
CA LEU A 6 0.99 4.98 -1.34
C LEU A 6 1.62 4.60 -2.69
N THR A 7 2.89 4.96 -2.89
CA THR A 7 3.60 4.59 -4.13
C THR A 7 4.11 3.16 -4.05
N HIS A 8 4.11 2.47 -5.19
CA HIS A 8 4.71 1.15 -5.32
C HIS A 8 5.45 1.05 -6.64
N ARG A 9 6.65 0.45 -6.56
CA ARG A 9 7.37 0.00 -7.74
C ARG A 9 7.65 -1.48 -7.55
N VAL A 10 7.15 -2.30 -8.48
CA VAL A 10 7.20 -3.76 -8.36
C VAL A 10 7.82 -4.37 -9.62
N ARG A 11 8.31 -5.62 -9.46
CA ARG A 11 8.86 -6.38 -10.58
C ARG A 11 7.79 -6.73 -11.61
N ASP A 12 6.59 -7.08 -11.15
CA ASP A 12 5.45 -7.46 -11.98
C ASP A 12 4.17 -7.19 -11.19
N TYR A 13 3.33 -6.29 -11.69
CA TYR A 13 2.08 -5.90 -11.02
C TYR A 13 1.14 -7.09 -10.82
N ALA A 14 0.98 -7.95 -11.83
CA ALA A 14 0.07 -9.09 -11.74
C ALA A 14 0.51 -10.09 -10.65
N GLU A 15 1.81 -10.34 -10.52
CA GLU A 15 2.38 -11.15 -9.46
C GLU A 15 2.16 -10.51 -8.08
N TRP A 16 2.47 -9.24 -7.96
CA TRP A 16 2.30 -8.48 -6.72
C TRP A 16 0.82 -8.46 -6.29
N ARG A 17 -0.08 -8.29 -7.24
CA ARG A 17 -1.52 -8.21 -6.97
C ARG A 17 -2.08 -9.48 -6.35
N GLN A 18 -1.55 -10.64 -6.66
CA GLN A 18 -1.98 -11.89 -6.05
C GLN A 18 -1.81 -11.85 -4.53
N GLY A 19 -0.65 -11.42 -4.04
CA GLY A 19 -0.40 -11.27 -2.62
C GLY A 19 -1.22 -10.15 -1.99
N TYR A 20 -1.38 -9.06 -2.70
CA TYR A 20 -2.18 -7.93 -2.26
C TYR A 20 -3.65 -8.31 -2.06
N ASP A 21 -4.24 -9.01 -3.04
CA ASP A 21 -5.63 -9.46 -2.97
C ASP A 21 -5.84 -10.50 -1.87
N ALA A 22 -4.88 -11.39 -1.66
CA ALA A 22 -4.92 -12.38 -0.59
C ALA A 22 -4.94 -11.75 0.81
N ASP A 23 -4.43 -10.53 0.95
CA ASP A 23 -4.36 -9.78 2.21
C ASP A 23 -5.51 -8.78 2.40
N ALA A 24 -6.52 -8.83 1.54
CA ALA A 24 -7.61 -7.85 1.54
C ALA A 24 -8.39 -7.80 2.86
N GLU A 25 -8.64 -8.95 3.48
CA GLU A 25 -9.38 -9.02 4.75
C GLU A 25 -8.62 -8.31 5.89
N ARG A 26 -7.31 -8.43 5.92
CA ARG A 26 -6.48 -7.76 6.93
C ARG A 26 -6.59 -6.24 6.78
N ARG A 27 -6.51 -5.72 5.56
CA ARG A 27 -6.67 -4.28 5.31
C ARG A 27 -8.05 -3.78 5.70
N SER A 28 -9.08 -4.50 5.30
CA SER A 28 -10.47 -4.18 5.64
C SER A 28 -10.68 -4.21 7.16
N GLY A 29 -10.14 -5.22 7.84
CA GLY A 29 -10.21 -5.33 9.29
C GLY A 29 -9.46 -4.21 10.02
N ALA A 30 -8.43 -3.64 9.41
CA ALA A 30 -7.70 -2.48 9.93
C ALA A 30 -8.40 -1.14 9.63
N GLY A 31 -9.52 -1.16 8.91
CA GLY A 31 -10.33 0.03 8.63
C GLY A 31 -9.96 0.77 7.35
N PHE A 32 -9.26 0.12 6.42
CA PHE A 32 -8.90 0.70 5.12
C PHE A 32 -9.82 0.20 4.02
N SER A 33 -10.35 1.13 3.22
CA SER A 33 -11.11 0.82 2.00
C SER A 33 -10.36 1.29 0.77
N GLU A 34 -10.28 0.44 -0.24
CA GLU A 34 -9.58 0.76 -1.47
C GLU A 34 -10.38 1.76 -2.31
N VAL A 35 -9.72 2.84 -2.74
CA VAL A 35 -10.27 3.79 -3.72
C VAL A 35 -9.86 3.36 -5.13
N GLY A 36 -8.60 3.01 -5.34
CA GLY A 36 -8.12 2.54 -6.63
C GLY A 36 -6.61 2.43 -6.72
N HIS A 37 -6.17 1.85 -7.85
CA HIS A 37 -4.78 1.79 -8.26
C HIS A 37 -4.62 2.65 -9.52
N TYR A 38 -3.58 3.48 -9.56
CA TYR A 38 -3.34 4.42 -10.66
C TYR A 38 -1.93 4.16 -11.19
N HIS A 39 -1.84 3.66 -12.40
CA HIS A 39 -0.56 3.24 -12.99
C HIS A 39 0.10 4.38 -13.73
N SER A 40 1.45 4.42 -13.69
CA SER A 40 2.24 5.31 -14.51
C SER A 40 1.94 5.07 -16.00
N SER A 41 1.89 6.13 -16.78
CA SER A 41 1.72 6.03 -18.24
C SER A 41 2.94 5.41 -18.93
N HIS A 42 4.07 5.35 -18.24
CA HIS A 42 5.33 4.82 -18.79
C HIS A 42 5.63 3.39 -18.36
N ASP A 43 5.14 2.99 -17.18
CA ASP A 43 5.43 1.67 -16.61
C ASP A 43 4.28 1.21 -15.71
N PRO A 44 3.52 0.17 -16.10
CA PRO A 44 2.41 -0.33 -15.28
C PRO A 44 2.86 -0.92 -13.94
N ASN A 45 4.15 -1.22 -13.78
CA ASN A 45 4.73 -1.71 -12.54
C ASN A 45 5.11 -0.59 -11.56
N ASP A 46 4.89 0.66 -11.95
CA ASP A 46 5.05 1.84 -11.11
C ASP A 46 3.66 2.45 -10.94
N PHE A 47 3.12 2.40 -9.73
CA PHE A 47 1.73 2.78 -9.51
C PHE A 47 1.49 3.39 -8.14
N LEU A 48 0.32 3.98 -7.99
CA LEU A 48 -0.16 4.60 -6.78
C LEU A 48 -1.38 3.81 -6.29
N ILE A 49 -1.36 3.43 -5.02
CA ILE A 49 -2.54 2.86 -4.35
C ILE A 49 -3.17 3.96 -3.51
N VAL A 50 -4.49 4.05 -3.55
CA VAL A 50 -5.24 5.02 -2.74
C VAL A 50 -6.24 4.29 -1.87
N TRP A 51 -6.19 4.55 -0.56
CA TRP A 51 -7.12 4.03 0.43
C TRP A 51 -7.82 5.17 1.17
N ASP A 52 -9.04 4.91 1.64
CA ASP A 52 -9.74 5.76 2.60
C ASP A 52 -9.85 5.06 3.95
N THR A 53 -9.89 5.84 5.02
CA THR A 53 -10.13 5.35 6.38
C THR A 53 -10.90 6.40 7.18
N GLU A 54 -11.63 5.97 8.20
CA GLU A 54 -12.32 6.87 9.12
C GLU A 54 -11.39 7.42 10.23
N LEU A 55 -10.18 6.88 10.35
CA LEU A 55 -9.18 7.35 11.30
C LEU A 55 -8.76 8.79 11.00
N SER A 56 -8.22 9.47 11.99
CA SER A 56 -7.65 10.82 11.81
C SER A 56 -6.37 10.76 10.96
N ILE A 57 -5.95 11.91 10.46
CA ILE A 57 -4.67 12.03 9.73
C ILE A 57 -3.50 11.59 10.61
N GLU A 58 -3.48 12.00 11.88
CA GLU A 58 -2.41 11.62 12.81
C GLU A 58 -2.37 10.11 13.07
N GLU A 59 -3.50 9.51 13.38
CA GLU A 59 -3.60 8.07 13.62
C GLU A 59 -3.21 7.27 12.38
N THR A 60 -3.67 7.70 11.21
CA THR A 60 -3.37 7.07 9.92
C THR A 60 -1.88 7.14 9.61
N THR A 61 -1.27 8.32 9.79
CA THR A 61 0.17 8.51 9.56
C THR A 61 1.00 7.59 10.45
N ALA A 62 0.66 7.52 11.74
CA ALA A 62 1.36 6.65 12.68
C ALA A 62 1.21 5.17 12.31
N MET A 63 0.01 4.75 11.94
CA MET A 63 -0.27 3.36 11.56
C MET A 63 0.49 2.95 10.30
N VAL A 64 0.44 3.76 9.25
CA VAL A 64 1.14 3.45 7.98
C VAL A 64 2.65 3.49 8.17
N SER A 65 3.18 4.45 8.92
CA SER A 65 4.60 4.49 9.27
C SER A 65 5.04 3.22 9.99
N GLY A 66 4.24 2.75 10.94
CA GLY A 66 4.51 1.52 11.67
C GLY A 66 4.52 0.29 10.76
N MET A 67 3.56 0.22 9.85
CA MET A 67 3.49 -0.87 8.86
C MET A 67 4.73 -0.91 7.97
N LEU A 68 5.14 0.24 7.42
CA LEU A 68 6.28 0.33 6.52
C LEU A 68 7.62 0.13 7.24
N SER A 69 7.65 0.25 8.56
CA SER A 69 8.83 0.01 9.38
C SER A 69 8.90 -1.41 9.93
N ASP A 70 7.86 -2.22 9.74
CA ASP A 70 7.82 -3.60 10.22
C ASP A 70 8.71 -4.48 9.33
N PRO A 71 9.76 -5.12 9.89
CA PRO A 71 10.67 -5.96 9.11
C PRO A 71 9.98 -7.20 8.52
N ASP A 72 8.96 -7.73 9.16
CA ASP A 72 8.22 -8.89 8.63
C ASP A 72 7.41 -8.49 7.40
N LEU A 73 6.74 -7.34 7.43
CA LEU A 73 6.04 -6.81 6.27
C LEU A 73 7.01 -6.45 5.15
N GLY A 74 8.16 -5.88 5.49
CA GLY A 74 9.22 -5.56 4.52
C GLY A 74 9.68 -6.80 3.76
N ARG A 75 9.85 -7.92 4.46
CA ARG A 75 10.23 -9.20 3.86
C ARG A 75 9.14 -9.72 2.94
N LEU A 76 7.87 -9.66 3.36
CA LEU A 76 6.74 -10.07 2.53
C LEU A 76 6.64 -9.23 1.25
N MET A 77 6.90 -7.93 1.35
CA MET A 77 6.91 -7.04 0.19
C MET A 77 8.04 -7.41 -0.78
N GLU A 78 9.24 -7.69 -0.29
CA GLU A 78 10.35 -8.14 -1.13
C GLU A 78 10.01 -9.44 -1.86
N GLU A 79 9.43 -10.41 -1.17
CA GLU A 79 9.00 -11.69 -1.75
C GLU A 79 7.93 -11.49 -2.81
N ALA A 80 7.05 -10.51 -2.63
CA ALA A 80 6.03 -10.14 -3.61
C ALA A 80 6.56 -9.33 -4.79
N GLY A 81 7.85 -9.00 -4.79
CA GLY A 81 8.52 -8.30 -5.89
C GLY A 81 8.52 -6.78 -5.77
N VAL A 82 8.31 -6.23 -4.58
CA VAL A 82 8.44 -4.78 -4.34
C VAL A 82 9.91 -4.41 -4.38
N LEU A 83 10.28 -3.47 -5.26
CA LEU A 83 11.67 -3.15 -5.57
C LEU A 83 12.27 -2.08 -4.66
N GLU A 84 11.43 -1.26 -4.03
CA GLU A 84 11.89 -0.22 -3.11
C GLU A 84 10.83 0.07 -2.05
N LYS A 85 11.23 0.67 -0.93
CA LYS A 85 10.32 1.01 0.15
C LYS A 85 9.28 2.02 -0.36
N PRO A 86 7.98 1.75 -0.19
CA PRO A 86 6.94 2.69 -0.59
C PRO A 86 7.03 4.03 0.14
N GLU A 87 6.70 5.10 -0.55
CA GLU A 87 6.45 6.41 0.04
C GLU A 87 4.95 6.62 0.17
N PHE A 88 4.54 7.42 1.15
CA PHE A 88 3.11 7.67 1.33
C PHE A 88 2.82 9.11 1.74
N TRP A 89 1.60 9.54 1.42
CA TRP A 89 1.03 10.82 1.84
C TRP A 89 -0.32 10.55 2.45
N VAL A 90 -0.71 11.37 3.42
CA VAL A 90 -2.02 11.30 4.08
C VAL A 90 -2.67 12.67 4.00
N ALA A 91 -3.93 12.68 3.58
CA ALA A 91 -4.71 13.92 3.46
C ALA A 91 -6.06 13.82 4.18
#